data_dcce4ac11361dee1fc84b630203ab022
#
_entry.id   dcce4ac11361dee1fc84b630203ab022
#
_cell.length_a   1.000
_cell.length_b   1.000
_cell.length_c   1.000
_cell.angle_alpha   90.00
_cell.angle_beta   90.00
_cell.angle_gamma   90.00
#
_symmetry.space_group_name_H-M   'P 1'
#
loop_
_entity.id
_entity.type
_entity.pdbx_description
1 polymer ?
#
loop_
_entity_poly.entity_id
_entity_poly.type
_entity_poly.pdbx_seq_one_letter_code
_entity_poly.pdbx_strand_id
1 'polypeptide(L)'
;MTWQHFSDAAPAAVPLINVRTSLPAVQDGPALLQELSSALAEQTGKPEAYVMTLLETGVPMTFAGSAEPCAYVEIKSIGALRPPAMTTAFCQLIQTRTGIPANRIYIGFDDVQASCWGWNGSTFG
;
A
#
# COMPACT_ATOMS: atom_id res chain seq x y z
N MET A 1 14.16 -24.97 1.97
CA MET A 1 14.00 -23.97 3.03
C MET A 1 12.70 -24.20 3.76
N THR A 2 12.75 -24.13 5.03
CA THR A 2 11.55 -24.29 5.84
C THR A 2 10.84 -22.96 6.00
N TRP A 3 9.57 -23.04 6.28
CA TRP A 3 8.78 -21.89 6.61
C TRP A 3 9.34 -21.13 7.81
N GLN A 4 9.77 -21.86 8.81
CA GLN A 4 10.30 -21.28 10.03
C GLN A 4 11.54 -20.43 9.77
N HIS A 5 12.48 -20.94 8.97
CA HIS A 5 13.66 -20.19 8.61
C HIS A 5 13.28 -18.89 7.90
N PHE A 6 12.32 -18.99 7.01
CA PHE A 6 11.88 -17.83 6.24
C PHE A 6 11.26 -16.77 7.15
N SER A 7 10.42 -17.17 8.10
CA SER A 7 9.81 -16.20 9.00
C SER A 7 10.84 -15.55 9.93
N ASP A 8 11.89 -16.27 10.29
CA ASP A 8 12.98 -15.71 11.10
C ASP A 8 13.81 -14.71 10.28
N ALA A 9 14.04 -15.02 9.01
CA ALA A 9 14.85 -14.17 8.14
C ALA A 9 14.12 -12.89 7.72
N ALA A 10 12.82 -12.98 7.54
CA ALA A 10 12.03 -11.86 7.04
C ALA A 10 10.69 -11.79 7.76
N PRO A 11 10.71 -11.65 9.09
CA PRO A 11 9.49 -11.76 9.89
C PRO A 11 8.45 -10.70 9.53
N ALA A 12 8.87 -9.59 8.97
CA ALA A 12 7.98 -8.50 8.64
C ALA A 12 7.71 -8.43 7.13
N ALA A 13 7.81 -9.53 6.42
CA ALA A 13 7.76 -9.54 4.97
C ALA A 13 6.33 -9.70 4.46
N VAL A 14 5.43 -8.80 4.79
CA VAL A 14 4.06 -8.86 4.26
C VAL A 14 3.46 -7.47 4.14
N PRO A 15 4.10 -6.56 3.38
CA PRO A 15 3.49 -5.23 3.21
C PRO A 15 2.33 -5.28 2.23
N LEU A 16 1.35 -4.44 2.50
CA LEU A 16 0.16 -4.32 1.68
C LEU A 16 -0.13 -2.84 1.46
N ILE A 17 -0.52 -2.47 0.25
CA ILE A 17 -1.04 -1.14 -0.04
C ILE A 17 -2.37 -1.26 -0.76
N ASN A 18 -3.37 -0.52 -0.27
CA ASN A 18 -4.68 -0.43 -0.88
C ASN A 18 -4.94 1.03 -1.24
N VAL A 19 -5.21 1.29 -2.51
CA VAL A 19 -5.58 2.62 -3.00
C VAL A 19 -7.05 2.61 -3.37
N ARG A 20 -7.84 3.45 -2.70
CA ARG A 20 -9.24 3.67 -3.04
C ARG A 20 -9.39 5.06 -3.61
N THR A 21 -10.08 5.18 -4.74
CA THR A 21 -10.28 6.47 -5.37
C THR A 21 -11.69 6.63 -5.92
N SER A 22 -12.14 7.87 -5.93
CA SER A 22 -13.43 8.23 -6.53
C SER A 22 -13.36 8.29 -8.05
N LEU A 23 -12.18 8.29 -8.65
CA LEU A 23 -12.07 8.21 -10.11
C LEU A 23 -12.77 6.95 -10.61
N PRO A 24 -13.59 7.05 -11.67
CA PRO A 24 -14.27 5.87 -12.19
C PRO A 24 -13.31 4.86 -12.82
N ALA A 25 -12.15 5.31 -13.25
CA ALA A 25 -11.11 4.47 -13.81
C ALA A 25 -9.77 5.18 -13.68
N VAL A 26 -8.68 4.39 -13.65
CA VAL A 26 -7.32 4.89 -13.70
C VAL A 26 -6.70 4.37 -14.99
N GLN A 27 -6.09 5.27 -15.76
CA GLN A 27 -5.41 4.88 -16.98
C GLN A 27 -4.27 3.93 -16.62
N ASP A 28 -4.26 2.75 -17.26
CA ASP A 28 -3.29 1.69 -17.03
C ASP A 28 -3.18 1.33 -15.54
N GLY A 29 -4.30 0.91 -14.96
CA GLY A 29 -4.33 0.45 -13.57
C GLY A 29 -3.30 -0.63 -13.26
N PRO A 30 -3.09 -1.63 -14.14
CA PRO A 30 -2.04 -2.63 -13.92
C PRO A 30 -0.64 -2.02 -13.77
N ALA A 31 -0.31 -0.99 -14.53
CA ALA A 31 0.99 -0.33 -14.39
C ALA A 31 1.11 0.39 -13.06
N LEU A 32 0.04 1.03 -12.61
CA LEU A 32 0.03 1.64 -11.27
C LEU A 32 0.29 0.60 -10.19
N LEU A 33 -0.39 -0.54 -10.25
CA LEU A 33 -0.21 -1.62 -9.28
C LEU A 33 1.22 -2.14 -9.28
N GLN A 34 1.83 -2.30 -10.45
CA GLN A 34 3.22 -2.73 -10.57
C GLN A 34 4.17 -1.73 -9.92
N GLU A 35 3.95 -0.44 -10.14
CA GLU A 35 4.80 0.59 -9.56
C GLU A 35 4.62 0.68 -8.05
N LEU A 36 3.39 0.54 -7.57
CA LEU A 36 3.13 0.50 -6.13
C LEU A 36 3.83 -0.70 -5.47
N SER A 37 3.81 -1.84 -6.14
CA SER A 37 4.45 -3.05 -5.64
C SER A 37 5.96 -2.86 -5.50
N SER A 38 6.60 -2.39 -6.56
CA SER A 38 8.05 -2.14 -6.54
C SER A 38 8.42 -1.09 -5.51
N ALA A 39 7.65 -0.01 -5.43
CA ALA A 39 7.93 1.07 -4.49
C ALA A 39 7.77 0.62 -3.05
N LEU A 40 6.75 -0.19 -2.76
CA LEU A 40 6.53 -0.66 -1.39
C LEU A 40 7.62 -1.64 -0.97
N ALA A 41 8.04 -2.52 -1.87
CA ALA A 41 9.17 -3.41 -1.60
C ALA A 41 10.43 -2.62 -1.30
N GLU A 42 10.72 -1.59 -2.10
CA GLU A 42 11.90 -0.75 -1.91
C GLU A 42 11.81 0.03 -0.60
N GLN A 43 10.67 0.65 -0.33
CA GLN A 43 10.48 1.48 0.86
C GLN A 43 10.57 0.67 2.16
N THR A 44 10.10 -0.56 2.14
CA THR A 44 10.12 -1.42 3.33
C THR A 44 11.38 -2.27 3.44
N GLY A 45 12.11 -2.43 2.34
CA GLY A 45 13.24 -3.35 2.29
C GLY A 45 12.79 -4.82 2.31
N LYS A 46 11.53 -5.09 1.97
CA LYS A 46 10.98 -6.44 1.97
C LYS A 46 10.96 -7.02 0.56
N PRO A 47 11.02 -8.36 0.42
CA PRO A 47 10.93 -8.98 -0.89
C PRO A 47 9.59 -8.67 -1.56
N GLU A 48 9.64 -8.30 -2.82
CA GLU A 48 8.42 -7.98 -3.57
C GLU A 48 7.47 -9.18 -3.67
N ALA A 49 7.99 -10.39 -3.53
CA ALA A 49 7.19 -11.62 -3.52
C ALA A 49 6.11 -11.62 -2.42
N TYR A 50 6.22 -10.76 -1.41
CA TYR A 50 5.26 -10.69 -0.31
C TYR A 50 4.40 -9.44 -0.35
N VAL A 51 4.57 -8.59 -1.34
CA VAL A 51 3.82 -7.34 -1.45
C VAL A 51 2.48 -7.60 -2.12
N MET A 52 1.42 -7.12 -1.49
CA MET A 52 0.10 -7.13 -2.11
C MET A 52 -0.31 -5.70 -2.41
N THR A 53 -0.85 -5.48 -3.61
CA THR A 53 -1.36 -4.18 -4.02
C THR A 53 -2.81 -4.30 -4.46
N LEU A 54 -3.63 -3.32 -4.09
CA LEU A 54 -5.03 -3.26 -4.48
C LEU A 54 -5.36 -1.87 -4.99
N LEU A 55 -6.25 -1.82 -5.97
CA LEU A 55 -6.78 -0.57 -6.50
C LEU A 55 -8.29 -0.70 -6.61
N GLU A 56 -9.01 0.18 -5.93
CA GLU A 56 -10.46 0.25 -6.00
C GLU A 56 -10.84 1.59 -6.61
N THR A 57 -11.51 1.57 -7.74
CA THR A 57 -11.96 2.76 -8.45
C THR A 57 -13.48 2.91 -8.31
N GLY A 58 -14.00 4.10 -8.62
CA GLY A 58 -15.42 4.34 -8.59
C GLY A 58 -16.02 4.30 -7.18
N VAL A 59 -15.22 4.56 -6.16
CA VAL A 59 -15.70 4.58 -4.78
C VAL A 59 -16.34 5.93 -4.50
N PRO A 60 -17.61 5.96 -4.04
CA PRO A 60 -18.23 7.23 -3.67
C PRO A 60 -17.46 7.85 -2.50
N MET A 61 -16.94 9.05 -2.70
CA MET A 61 -16.10 9.71 -1.71
C MET A 61 -16.30 11.22 -1.76
N THR A 62 -16.14 11.85 -0.59
CA THR A 62 -15.97 13.30 -0.51
C THR A 62 -14.71 13.57 0.29
N PHE A 63 -14.05 14.67 -0.03
CA PHE A 63 -12.91 15.17 0.71
C PHE A 63 -13.04 16.69 0.81
N ALA A 64 -12.88 17.23 2.00
CA ALA A 64 -13.04 18.66 2.26
C ALA A 64 -14.40 19.20 1.77
N GLY A 65 -15.44 18.38 1.90
CA GLY A 65 -16.79 18.76 1.47
C GLY A 65 -17.01 18.78 -0.04
N SER A 66 -16.08 18.24 -0.81
CA SER A 66 -16.11 18.26 -2.26
C SER A 66 -16.10 16.85 -2.83
N ALA A 67 -16.81 16.65 -3.94
CA ALA A 67 -16.80 15.39 -4.67
C ALA A 67 -15.75 15.35 -5.77
N GLU A 68 -14.86 16.34 -5.85
CA GLU A 68 -13.75 16.28 -6.78
C GLU A 68 -12.88 15.06 -6.51
N PRO A 69 -12.13 14.57 -7.51
CA PRO A 69 -11.34 13.36 -7.35
C PRO A 69 -10.42 13.38 -6.13
N CYS A 70 -10.43 12.30 -5.40
CA CYS A 70 -9.61 12.11 -4.22
C CYS A 70 -9.25 10.64 -4.06
N ALA A 71 -8.34 10.36 -3.12
CA ALA A 71 -7.94 9.00 -2.84
C ALA A 71 -7.65 8.81 -1.35
N TYR A 72 -7.93 7.60 -0.88
CA TYR A 72 -7.51 7.14 0.44
C TYR A 72 -6.61 5.93 0.26
N VAL A 73 -5.44 5.99 0.87
CA VAL A 73 -4.42 4.95 0.75
C VAL A 73 -4.18 4.35 2.13
N GLU A 74 -4.16 3.03 2.19
CA GLU A 74 -3.90 2.30 3.41
C GLU A 74 -2.68 1.43 3.20
N ILE A 75 -1.67 1.60 4.06
CA ILE A 75 -0.45 0.80 4.01
C ILE A 75 -0.35 0.04 5.32
N LYS A 76 -0.24 -1.29 5.21
CA LYS A 76 -0.10 -2.18 6.36
C LYS A 76 1.18 -2.97 6.20
N SER A 77 1.91 -3.14 7.30
CA SER A 77 3.12 -3.93 7.30
C SER A 77 3.43 -4.39 8.71
N ILE A 78 4.14 -5.49 8.82
CA ILE A 78 4.70 -5.92 10.10
C ILE A 78 6.05 -5.20 10.21
N GLY A 79 6.04 -4.05 10.85
CA GLY A 79 7.23 -3.20 10.97
C GLY A 79 7.63 -2.54 9.66
N ALA A 80 8.84 -2.00 9.63
CA ALA A 80 9.47 -1.39 8.46
C ALA A 80 8.73 -0.18 7.90
N LEU A 81 7.89 0.45 8.69
CA LEU A 81 7.16 1.65 8.27
C LEU A 81 7.96 2.91 8.56
N ARG A 82 8.00 3.79 7.58
CA ARG A 82 8.60 5.12 7.68
C ARG A 82 7.62 6.12 7.09
N PRO A 83 6.56 6.46 7.84
CA PRO A 83 5.46 7.23 7.30
C PRO A 83 5.84 8.55 6.61
N PRO A 84 6.75 9.38 7.13
CA PRO A 84 7.09 10.62 6.43
C PRO A 84 7.66 10.39 5.03
N ALA A 85 8.64 9.50 4.89
CA ALA A 85 9.26 9.21 3.60
C ALA A 85 8.29 8.51 2.66
N MET A 86 7.52 7.57 3.18
CA MET A 86 6.54 6.82 2.40
C MET A 86 5.40 7.71 1.92
N THR A 87 4.92 8.62 2.76
CA THR A 87 3.87 9.55 2.37
C THR A 87 4.32 10.39 1.17
N THR A 88 5.54 10.91 1.21
CA THR A 88 6.08 11.70 0.10
C THR A 88 6.15 10.85 -1.17
N ALA A 89 6.71 9.66 -1.08
CA ALA A 89 6.92 8.80 -2.24
C ALA A 89 5.60 8.35 -2.87
N PHE A 90 4.66 7.89 -2.06
CA PHE A 90 3.41 7.36 -2.58
C PHE A 90 2.44 8.45 -3.05
N CYS A 91 2.40 9.59 -2.40
CA CYS A 91 1.61 10.72 -2.89
C CYS A 91 2.11 11.15 -4.28
N GLN A 92 3.42 11.25 -4.46
CA GLN A 92 3.99 11.65 -5.74
C GLN A 92 3.68 10.62 -6.83
N LEU A 93 3.82 9.34 -6.52
CA LEU A 93 3.54 8.27 -7.47
C LEU A 93 2.07 8.30 -7.90
N ILE A 94 1.16 8.38 -6.94
CA ILE A 94 -0.27 8.38 -7.21
C ILE A 94 -0.68 9.64 -7.98
N GLN A 95 -0.17 10.80 -7.59
CA GLN A 95 -0.45 12.04 -8.32
C GLN A 95 0.01 11.96 -9.77
N THR A 96 1.21 11.44 -10.00
CA THR A 96 1.76 11.30 -11.35
C THR A 96 0.89 10.39 -12.21
N ARG A 97 0.41 9.30 -11.63
CA ARG A 97 -0.35 8.29 -12.37
C ARG A 97 -1.84 8.63 -12.54
N THR A 98 -2.40 9.35 -11.60
CA THR A 98 -3.86 9.55 -11.58
C THR A 98 -4.27 11.00 -11.83
N GLY A 99 -3.37 11.94 -11.65
CA GLY A 99 -3.69 13.36 -11.70
C GLY A 99 -4.35 13.90 -10.44
N ILE A 100 -4.61 13.06 -9.44
CA ILE A 100 -5.18 13.51 -8.17
C ILE A 100 -4.09 14.31 -7.43
N PRO A 101 -4.37 15.57 -7.04
CA PRO A 101 -3.36 16.34 -6.34
C PRO A 101 -3.08 15.78 -4.95
N ALA A 102 -1.85 15.92 -4.50
CA ALA A 102 -1.41 15.37 -3.22
C ALA A 102 -2.26 15.85 -2.04
N ASN A 103 -2.80 17.09 -2.13
CA ASN A 103 -3.64 17.62 -1.06
C ASN A 103 -5.05 17.00 -1.02
N ARG A 104 -5.35 16.08 -1.94
CA ARG A 104 -6.58 15.31 -1.92
C ARG A 104 -6.31 13.81 -1.79
N ILE A 105 -5.18 13.45 -1.22
CA ILE A 105 -4.78 12.07 -0.95
C ILE A 105 -4.47 11.93 0.53
N TYR A 106 -5.21 11.08 1.22
CA TYR A 106 -4.87 10.65 2.57
C TYR A 106 -4.15 9.33 2.52
N ILE A 107 -3.14 9.17 3.37
CA ILE A 107 -2.45 7.89 3.56
C ILE A 107 -2.42 7.55 5.03
N GLY A 108 -2.95 6.38 5.39
CA GLY A 108 -2.89 5.86 6.73
C GLY A 108 -1.94 4.66 6.80
N PHE A 109 -1.28 4.49 7.95
CA PHE A 109 -0.31 3.43 8.16
C PHE A 109 -0.71 2.59 9.37
N ASP A 110 -0.63 1.26 9.21
CA ASP A 110 -0.86 0.31 10.29
C ASP A 110 0.37 -0.56 10.47
N ASP A 111 0.98 -0.48 11.64
CA ASP A 111 2.05 -1.38 12.04
C ASP A 111 1.41 -2.60 12.69
N VAL A 112 1.35 -3.70 11.97
CA VAL A 112 0.62 -4.89 12.38
C VAL A 112 1.54 -5.82 13.14
N GLN A 113 1.02 -6.40 14.23
CA GLN A 113 1.76 -7.43 14.96
C GLN A 113 1.81 -8.72 14.14
N ALA A 114 2.96 -9.37 14.15
CA ALA A 114 3.16 -10.62 13.41
C ALA A 114 2.12 -11.68 13.76
N SER A 115 1.72 -11.76 15.02
CA SER A 115 0.71 -12.70 15.47
C SER A 115 -0.69 -12.41 14.93
N CYS A 116 -0.89 -11.23 14.35
CA CYS A 116 -2.18 -10.81 13.81
C CYS A 116 -2.21 -10.80 12.28
N TRP A 117 -1.21 -11.41 11.63
CA TRP A 117 -1.17 -11.47 10.17
C TRP A 117 -0.97 -12.91 9.72
N GLY A 118 -1.91 -13.39 8.92
CA GLY A 118 -1.91 -14.76 8.44
C GLY A 118 -1.51 -14.87 6.98
N TRP A 119 -0.74 -15.90 6.68
CA TRP A 119 -0.36 -16.25 5.33
C TRP A 119 -0.08 -17.75 5.28
N ASN A 120 -0.49 -18.37 4.19
CA ASN A 120 -0.24 -19.79 3.95
C ASN A 120 -0.70 -20.69 5.11
N GLY A 121 -1.83 -20.32 5.70
CA GLY A 121 -2.49 -21.15 6.72
C GLY A 121 -2.01 -20.92 8.15
N SER A 122 -1.08 -20.01 8.40
CA SER A 122 -0.65 -19.70 9.77
C SER A 122 -0.22 -18.24 9.88
N THR A 123 -0.07 -17.78 11.12
CA THR A 123 0.35 -16.41 11.37
C THR A 123 1.87 -16.34 11.43
N PHE A 124 2.40 -15.10 11.33
CA PHE A 124 3.84 -14.87 11.37
C PHE A 124 4.42 -14.85 12.78
N GLY A 125 3.61 -14.80 13.79
CA GLY A 125 4.09 -14.80 15.16
C GLY A 125 3.41 -15.82 16.05
#